data_c1785286a273d01abb138ee9e82fd148
#
_entry.id   c1785286a273d01abb138ee9e82fd148
#
_cell.length_a   1.000
_cell.length_b   1.000
_cell.length_c   1.000
_cell.angle_alpha   90.00
_cell.angle_beta   90.00
_cell.angle_gamma   90.00
#
_symmetry.space_group_name_H-M   'P 1'
#
loop_
_entity.id
_entity.type
_entity.pdbx_description
1 polymer ?
#
loop_
_entity_poly.entity_id
_entity_poly.type
_entity_poly.pdbx_seq_one_letter_code
_entity_poly.pdbx_strand_id
1 'polypeptide(L)'
;ISATDNAYNFGQSDVTSTAITEGDLGNSNVTWEEAKKFDIGLDFNAFDRFSFTFDWFYDKRYNQLVKRNDIPQILGVGTSPINVARTSNMGFDGQIGYQDRFGEFNFNTNFVFSYAKNKVEFNAEAQQRYDWLSATGRPIGQPFGYTWIGYYTPEEVDLIHAGAANAPAVPNTDVPIQAGDLKYKDLNGDGVINDFDKGAIGKPNLPNTTLGWTIGGSWKGLSVSVLFQGSFNYSFSVNGTGIEPFKSQFQPLHQKRWTLERYLNGEAIEFPRLTSNPSTVNSAAAYMSDFWLIDAWYIRLKTIDVSYQVPTKVLPSWLTNLRVYLNAYNMFTWTSFDKYQQDPEIKSNSAGDAYMNQRVFNLGVQLTF
;
A
#
# COMPACT_ATOMS: atom_id res chain seq x y z
N ILE A 1 -3.35 37.46 2.40
CA ILE A 1 -3.78 37.88 3.75
C ILE A 1 -4.78 36.87 4.26
N SER A 2 -4.54 36.31 5.42
CA SER A 2 -5.44 35.41 6.10
C SER A 2 -5.85 36.00 7.46
N ALA A 3 -7.10 35.79 7.87
CA ALA A 3 -7.59 36.13 9.19
C ALA A 3 -7.35 34.92 10.11
N THR A 4 -6.81 35.17 11.27
CA THR A 4 -6.62 34.16 12.32
C THR A 4 -7.44 34.56 13.53
N ASP A 5 -8.50 33.80 13.81
CA ASP A 5 -9.33 34.04 14.99
C ASP A 5 -8.54 33.68 16.26
N ASN A 6 -8.85 34.40 17.35
CA ASN A 6 -8.19 34.21 18.65
C ASN A 6 -6.67 34.42 18.66
N ALA A 7 -6.17 35.31 17.82
CA ALA A 7 -4.75 35.54 17.69
C ALA A 7 -4.13 36.33 18.86
N TYR A 8 -4.92 37.09 19.59
CA TYR A 8 -4.45 37.87 20.74
C TYR A 8 -5.59 38.06 21.78
N ASN A 9 -5.24 37.90 23.06
CA ASN A 9 -6.14 38.15 24.18
C ASN A 9 -5.80 39.48 24.80
N PHE A 10 -6.77 40.39 24.94
CA PHE A 10 -6.60 41.66 25.61
C PHE A 10 -6.93 41.53 27.10
N GLY A 11 -5.98 41.86 27.97
CA GLY A 11 -6.15 41.92 29.42
C GLY A 11 -6.38 40.56 30.07
N GLN A 12 -7.07 40.58 31.23
CA GLN A 12 -7.46 39.36 31.99
C GLN A 12 -8.80 38.80 31.60
N SER A 13 -9.50 39.40 30.65
CA SER A 13 -10.79 38.91 30.14
C SER A 13 -10.58 38.17 28.83
N ASP A 14 -11.37 37.11 28.58
CA ASP A 14 -11.35 36.29 27.38
C ASP A 14 -11.80 37.03 26.09
N VAL A 15 -11.43 38.31 25.97
CA VAL A 15 -11.71 39.09 24.76
C VAL A 15 -10.63 38.78 23.75
N THR A 16 -10.97 37.93 22.83
CA THR A 16 -10.10 37.55 21.71
C THR A 16 -10.27 38.51 20.54
N SER A 17 -9.21 38.83 19.82
CA SER A 17 -9.29 39.59 18.58
C SER A 17 -8.78 38.78 17.39
N THR A 18 -9.35 39.06 16.25
CA THR A 18 -8.88 38.52 14.97
C THR A 18 -7.65 39.31 14.52
N ALA A 19 -6.54 38.62 14.30
CA ALA A 19 -5.37 39.21 13.67
C ALA A 19 -5.37 38.96 12.17
N ILE A 20 -4.80 39.88 11.44
CA ILE A 20 -4.54 39.73 10.01
C ILE A 20 -3.07 39.35 9.85
N THR A 21 -2.82 38.22 9.23
CA THR A 21 -1.46 37.74 8.92
C THR A 21 -1.22 37.75 7.44
N GLU A 22 0.03 37.92 7.05
CA GLU A 22 0.44 37.76 5.66
C GLU A 22 0.32 36.28 5.28
N GLY A 23 -0.41 35.98 4.22
CA GLY A 23 -0.56 34.63 3.67
C GLY A 23 0.52 34.32 2.64
N ASP A 24 0.38 33.17 1.98
CA ASP A 24 1.29 32.76 0.92
C ASP A 24 1.38 33.81 -0.20
N LEU A 25 2.57 34.03 -0.72
CA LEU A 25 2.79 34.89 -1.89
C LEU A 25 2.02 34.32 -3.07
N GLY A 26 1.20 35.16 -3.70
CA GLY A 26 0.38 34.74 -4.85
C GLY A 26 1.23 34.36 -6.06
N ASN A 27 0.75 33.43 -6.87
CA ASN A 27 1.34 33.06 -8.14
C ASN A 27 0.39 33.45 -9.28
N SER A 28 0.72 34.49 -10.04
CA SER A 28 -0.06 34.93 -11.21
C SER A 28 0.19 34.09 -12.47
N ASN A 29 1.18 33.20 -12.46
CA ASN A 29 1.62 32.42 -13.61
C ASN A 29 1.15 30.96 -13.54
N VAL A 30 0.05 30.70 -12.87
CA VAL A 30 -0.54 29.35 -12.83
C VAL A 30 -1.04 28.96 -14.22
N THR A 31 -0.62 27.79 -14.69
CA THR A 31 -0.99 27.24 -15.98
C THR A 31 -1.57 25.84 -15.83
N TRP A 32 -2.08 25.28 -16.92
CA TRP A 32 -2.54 23.90 -16.95
C TRP A 32 -1.37 22.91 -16.99
N GLU A 33 -1.59 21.74 -16.40
CA GLU A 33 -0.74 20.57 -16.59
C GLU A 33 -0.82 20.10 -18.05
N GLU A 34 0.31 19.67 -18.60
CA GLU A 34 0.41 19.13 -19.95
C GLU A 34 0.81 17.65 -19.89
N ALA A 35 0.22 16.81 -20.74
CA ALA A 35 0.58 15.42 -20.90
C ALA A 35 0.91 15.08 -22.35
N LYS A 36 2.06 14.42 -22.56
CA LYS A 36 2.41 13.79 -23.83
C LYS A 36 2.26 12.30 -23.66
N LYS A 37 1.29 11.72 -24.36
CA LYS A 37 0.94 10.31 -24.30
C LYS A 37 1.30 9.62 -25.58
N PHE A 38 1.86 8.44 -25.45
CA PHE A 38 2.13 7.54 -26.56
C PHE A 38 1.57 6.18 -26.19
N ASP A 39 0.84 5.58 -27.12
CA ASP A 39 0.19 4.30 -26.95
C ASP A 39 0.32 3.48 -28.23
N ILE A 40 0.63 2.19 -28.09
CA ILE A 40 0.64 1.20 -29.17
C ILE A 40 -0.17 0.02 -28.71
N GLY A 41 -1.30 -0.21 -29.38
CA GLY A 41 -2.20 -1.33 -29.14
C GLY A 41 -2.14 -2.37 -30.26
N LEU A 42 -2.41 -3.60 -29.89
CA LEU A 42 -2.59 -4.73 -30.81
C LEU A 42 -3.82 -5.52 -30.38
N ASP A 43 -4.80 -5.57 -31.29
CA ASP A 43 -5.95 -6.44 -31.16
C ASP A 43 -5.86 -7.56 -32.19
N PHE A 44 -5.99 -8.80 -31.71
CA PHE A 44 -5.86 -9.96 -32.55
C PHE A 44 -6.90 -11.04 -32.18
N ASN A 45 -7.60 -11.54 -33.19
CA ASN A 45 -8.51 -12.67 -33.05
C ASN A 45 -8.07 -13.79 -34.00
N ALA A 46 -8.02 -15.02 -33.50
CA ALA A 46 -7.60 -16.18 -34.29
C ALA A 46 -8.49 -17.37 -34.09
N PHE A 47 -8.79 -18.05 -35.22
CA PHE A 47 -9.51 -19.33 -35.26
C PHE A 47 -10.90 -19.30 -34.59
N ASP A 48 -11.52 -18.11 -34.47
CA ASP A 48 -12.77 -17.88 -33.73
C ASP A 48 -12.76 -18.37 -32.28
N ARG A 49 -11.58 -18.58 -31.72
CA ARG A 49 -11.35 -19.14 -30.38
C ARG A 49 -10.48 -18.28 -29.49
N PHE A 50 -9.47 -17.63 -30.04
CA PHE A 50 -8.54 -16.80 -29.32
C PHE A 50 -8.84 -15.32 -29.53
N SER A 51 -8.86 -14.57 -28.45
CA SER A 51 -8.82 -13.11 -28.48
C SER A 51 -7.62 -12.63 -27.68
N PHE A 52 -6.91 -11.67 -28.23
CA PHE A 52 -5.74 -11.06 -27.61
C PHE A 52 -5.81 -9.57 -27.82
N THR A 53 -5.70 -8.82 -26.72
CA THR A 53 -5.53 -7.38 -26.71
C THR A 53 -4.29 -7.05 -25.88
N PHE A 54 -3.44 -6.20 -26.39
CA PHE A 54 -2.24 -5.76 -25.69
C PHE A 54 -1.99 -4.30 -26.02
N ASP A 55 -1.81 -3.46 -25.00
CA ASP A 55 -1.48 -2.07 -25.11
C ASP A 55 -0.18 -1.79 -24.33
N TRP A 56 0.73 -1.09 -24.96
CA TRP A 56 1.91 -0.52 -24.32
C TRP A 56 1.81 0.99 -24.36
N PHE A 57 1.98 1.64 -23.21
CA PHE A 57 1.83 3.08 -23.08
C PHE A 57 3.03 3.73 -22.41
N TYR A 58 3.27 4.99 -22.82
CA TYR A 58 4.20 5.90 -22.17
C TYR A 58 3.58 7.27 -22.05
N ASP A 59 3.46 7.79 -20.82
CA ASP A 59 2.89 9.09 -20.49
C ASP A 59 3.96 9.94 -19.80
N LYS A 60 4.18 11.14 -20.28
CA LYS A 60 5.07 12.12 -19.66
C LYS A 60 4.31 13.41 -19.40
N ARG A 61 4.28 13.80 -18.11
CA ARG A 61 3.55 14.97 -17.65
C ARG A 61 4.50 16.07 -17.27
N TYR A 62 4.11 17.30 -17.63
CA TYR A 62 4.86 18.52 -17.42
C TYR A 62 3.98 19.55 -16.74
N ASN A 63 4.59 20.59 -16.21
CA ASN A 63 3.88 21.72 -15.61
C ASN A 63 2.91 21.30 -14.51
N GLN A 64 3.19 20.19 -13.81
CA GLN A 64 2.38 19.78 -12.67
C GLN A 64 2.57 20.76 -11.52
N LEU A 65 1.45 21.15 -10.90
CA LEU A 65 1.42 22.13 -9.82
C LEU A 65 1.95 21.51 -8.53
N VAL A 66 3.05 22.04 -8.00
CA VAL A 66 3.67 21.56 -6.75
C VAL A 66 4.05 22.69 -5.84
N LYS A 67 3.99 22.45 -4.53
CA LYS A 67 4.51 23.39 -3.55
C LYS A 67 6.04 23.42 -3.64
N ARG A 68 6.61 24.62 -3.60
CA ARG A 68 8.07 24.80 -3.62
C ARG A 68 8.66 24.47 -2.25
N ASN A 69 9.61 23.56 -2.24
CA ASN A 69 10.41 23.23 -1.05
C ASN A 69 11.90 23.62 -1.22
N ASP A 70 12.22 24.28 -2.33
CA ASP A 70 13.57 24.76 -2.68
C ASP A 70 13.83 26.22 -2.24
N ILE A 71 12.84 26.87 -1.60
CA ILE A 71 12.95 28.24 -1.10
C ILE A 71 13.36 28.23 0.38
N PRO A 72 14.40 28.97 0.76
CA PRO A 72 14.81 29.07 2.16
C PRO A 72 13.71 29.67 3.04
N GLN A 73 13.50 29.09 4.22
CA GLN A 73 12.48 29.55 5.19
C GLN A 73 12.74 30.99 5.72
N ILE A 74 13.94 31.53 5.52
CA ILE A 74 14.28 32.93 5.89
C ILE A 74 13.38 33.96 5.18
N LEU A 75 12.66 33.56 4.11
CA LEU A 75 11.69 34.40 3.45
C LEU A 75 10.55 34.84 4.40
N GLY A 76 10.26 34.06 5.44
CA GLY A 76 9.28 34.38 6.47
C GLY A 76 7.81 34.24 6.03
N VAL A 77 7.54 34.02 4.75
CA VAL A 77 6.20 33.80 4.19
C VAL A 77 6.17 32.54 3.35
N GLY A 78 5.02 31.90 3.29
CA GLY A 78 4.80 30.79 2.40
C GLY A 78 4.72 31.21 0.93
N THR A 79 4.93 30.27 0.04
CA THR A 79 4.78 30.49 -1.41
C THR A 79 3.69 29.64 -1.98
N SER A 80 2.92 30.21 -2.89
CA SER A 80 1.92 29.46 -3.67
C SER A 80 2.60 28.38 -4.52
N PRO A 81 1.89 27.28 -4.80
CA PRO A 81 2.35 26.28 -5.74
C PRO A 81 2.70 26.83 -7.12
N ILE A 82 3.65 26.22 -7.80
CA ILE A 82 4.09 26.57 -9.14
C ILE A 82 4.03 25.36 -10.09
N ASN A 83 3.90 25.64 -11.38
CA ASN A 83 3.80 24.62 -12.43
C ASN A 83 5.19 24.21 -12.94
N VAL A 84 5.89 23.32 -12.22
CA VAL A 84 7.25 22.91 -12.59
C VAL A 84 7.50 21.42 -12.50
N ALA A 85 6.69 20.67 -11.76
CA ALA A 85 6.96 19.26 -11.59
C ALA A 85 6.76 18.47 -12.87
N ARG A 86 7.50 17.40 -12.98
CA ARG A 86 7.48 16.47 -14.11
C ARG A 86 7.48 15.03 -13.60
N THR A 87 6.61 14.25 -14.19
CA THR A 87 6.52 12.81 -13.93
C THR A 87 6.44 12.04 -15.24
N SER A 88 6.85 10.79 -15.21
CA SER A 88 6.61 9.86 -16.29
C SER A 88 5.92 8.61 -15.75
N ASN A 89 5.14 7.96 -16.62
CA ASN A 89 4.51 6.69 -16.36
C ASN A 89 4.61 5.82 -17.61
N MET A 90 4.99 4.57 -17.44
CA MET A 90 5.07 3.60 -18.53
C MET A 90 4.52 2.26 -18.05
N GLY A 91 3.95 1.53 -18.99
CA GLY A 91 3.41 0.24 -18.65
C GLY A 91 2.83 -0.49 -19.84
N PHE A 92 2.19 -1.59 -19.53
CA PHE A 92 1.44 -2.37 -20.48
C PHE A 92 0.23 -2.99 -19.78
N ASP A 93 -0.82 -3.17 -20.51
CA ASP A 93 -1.98 -3.96 -20.09
C ASP A 93 -2.49 -4.81 -21.24
N GLY A 94 -3.36 -5.73 -20.92
CA GLY A 94 -3.89 -6.61 -21.95
C GLY A 94 -4.81 -7.69 -21.43
N GLN A 95 -5.31 -8.42 -22.39
CA GLN A 95 -6.27 -9.49 -22.19
C GLN A 95 -5.97 -10.66 -23.12
N ILE A 96 -6.07 -11.87 -22.60
CA ILE A 96 -5.98 -13.11 -23.37
C ILE A 96 -7.24 -13.94 -23.12
N GLY A 97 -8.06 -14.08 -24.14
CA GLY A 97 -9.28 -14.89 -24.10
C GLY A 97 -9.13 -16.16 -24.93
N TYR A 98 -9.70 -17.23 -24.44
CA TYR A 98 -9.89 -18.46 -25.20
C TYR A 98 -11.27 -19.03 -24.95
N GLN A 99 -11.95 -19.43 -26.04
CA GLN A 99 -13.22 -20.11 -25.96
C GLN A 99 -13.26 -21.24 -26.98
N ASP A 100 -13.81 -22.39 -26.57
CA ASP A 100 -13.99 -23.53 -27.46
C ASP A 100 -15.16 -24.41 -27.03
N ARG A 101 -15.60 -25.25 -27.95
CA ARG A 101 -16.65 -26.21 -27.72
C ARG A 101 -16.18 -27.62 -28.06
N PHE A 102 -16.17 -28.47 -27.02
CA PHE A 102 -15.79 -29.88 -27.11
C PHE A 102 -17.03 -30.76 -27.00
N GLY A 103 -17.71 -31.00 -28.12
CA GLY A 103 -18.97 -31.69 -28.12
C GLY A 103 -20.08 -30.88 -27.42
N GLU A 104 -20.58 -31.37 -26.28
CA GLU A 104 -21.59 -30.68 -25.47
C GLU A 104 -20.97 -29.78 -24.37
N PHE A 105 -19.63 -29.80 -24.21
CA PHE A 105 -18.93 -28.99 -23.25
C PHE A 105 -18.44 -27.71 -23.91
N ASN A 106 -18.85 -26.54 -23.36
CA ASN A 106 -18.30 -25.24 -23.74
C ASN A 106 -17.31 -24.84 -22.68
N PHE A 107 -16.13 -24.39 -23.11
CA PHE A 107 -15.08 -23.85 -22.25
C PHE A 107 -14.79 -22.43 -22.62
N ASN A 108 -14.56 -21.58 -21.63
CA ASN A 108 -14.07 -20.22 -21.82
C ASN A 108 -13.09 -19.84 -20.70
N THR A 109 -12.07 -19.09 -21.06
CA THR A 109 -11.16 -18.49 -20.09
C THR A 109 -10.75 -17.12 -20.57
N ASN A 110 -10.54 -16.22 -19.61
CA ASN A 110 -10.12 -14.86 -19.89
C ASN A 110 -9.12 -14.42 -18.82
N PHE A 111 -7.92 -14.07 -19.24
CA PHE A 111 -6.86 -13.56 -18.39
C PHE A 111 -6.61 -12.09 -18.72
N VAL A 112 -6.73 -11.21 -17.72
CA VAL A 112 -6.44 -9.78 -17.84
C VAL A 112 -5.26 -9.45 -16.94
N PHE A 113 -4.40 -8.56 -17.41
CA PHE A 113 -3.21 -8.14 -16.67
C PHE A 113 -2.92 -6.67 -16.93
N SER A 114 -2.32 -6.02 -15.95
CA SER A 114 -1.83 -4.66 -16.08
C SER A 114 -0.56 -4.49 -15.25
N TYR A 115 0.40 -3.79 -15.82
CA TYR A 115 1.63 -3.36 -15.17
C TYR A 115 1.91 -1.90 -15.50
N ALA A 116 2.12 -1.08 -14.47
CA ALA A 116 2.50 0.33 -14.66
C ALA A 116 3.60 0.73 -13.68
N LYS A 117 4.57 1.50 -14.16
CA LYS A 117 5.66 2.07 -13.36
C LYS A 117 5.78 3.55 -13.62
N ASN A 118 5.61 4.33 -12.58
CA ASN A 118 5.79 5.78 -12.64
C ASN A 118 7.13 6.22 -12.05
N LYS A 119 7.52 7.46 -12.33
CA LYS A 119 8.74 8.08 -11.83
C LYS A 119 8.54 9.58 -11.68
N VAL A 120 9.00 10.13 -10.56
CA VAL A 120 9.17 11.56 -10.38
C VAL A 120 10.46 11.97 -11.10
N GLU A 121 10.35 12.79 -12.14
CA GLU A 121 11.52 13.29 -12.86
C GLU A 121 12.03 14.61 -12.28
N PHE A 122 11.11 15.42 -11.74
CA PHE A 122 11.41 16.67 -11.07
C PHE A 122 10.21 17.12 -10.21
N ASN A 123 10.42 17.60 -8.99
CA ASN A 123 9.37 18.03 -8.06
C ASN A 123 9.70 19.31 -7.27
N ALA A 124 10.68 20.10 -7.67
CA ALA A 124 11.14 21.32 -6.95
C ALA A 124 11.45 21.06 -5.47
N GLU A 125 12.05 19.91 -5.15
CA GLU A 125 12.55 19.63 -3.79
C GLU A 125 13.84 20.40 -3.50
N ALA A 126 14.05 20.71 -2.22
CA ALA A 126 15.32 21.30 -1.77
C ALA A 126 16.47 20.33 -2.09
N GLN A 127 17.65 20.89 -2.39
CA GLN A 127 18.85 20.08 -2.55
C GLN A 127 19.11 19.30 -1.27
N GLN A 128 19.06 17.99 -1.36
CA GLN A 128 19.30 17.10 -0.24
C GLN A 128 20.80 16.98 0.05
N ARG A 129 21.15 16.85 1.33
CA ARG A 129 22.54 16.64 1.74
C ARG A 129 23.09 15.30 1.22
N TYR A 130 22.23 14.31 1.11
CA TYR A 130 22.56 12.96 0.65
C TYR A 130 21.56 12.52 -0.43
N ASP A 131 22.04 11.84 -1.47
CA ASP A 131 21.23 11.42 -2.61
C ASP A 131 20.11 10.46 -2.23
N TRP A 132 20.28 9.65 -1.19
CA TRP A 132 19.26 8.71 -0.74
C TRP A 132 18.02 9.37 -0.12
N LEU A 133 18.10 10.66 0.26
CA LEU A 133 16.98 11.45 0.77
C LEU A 133 16.08 11.99 -0.36
N SER A 134 16.56 11.97 -1.61
CA SER A 134 15.84 12.56 -2.73
C SER A 134 14.67 11.70 -3.19
N ALA A 135 13.51 12.34 -3.41
CA ALA A 135 12.33 11.75 -4.03
C ALA A 135 12.42 11.76 -5.56
N THR A 136 13.20 12.67 -6.13
CA THR A 136 13.47 12.73 -7.58
C THR A 136 14.14 11.44 -8.05
N GLY A 137 13.65 10.89 -9.14
CA GLY A 137 14.12 9.61 -9.68
C GLY A 137 13.40 8.37 -9.14
N ARG A 138 12.54 8.53 -8.12
CA ARG A 138 11.78 7.45 -7.49
C ARG A 138 10.31 7.44 -7.92
N PRO A 139 9.57 6.35 -7.66
CA PRO A 139 8.14 6.30 -7.91
C PRO A 139 7.37 7.35 -7.09
N ILE A 140 6.23 7.80 -7.60
CA ILE A 140 5.29 8.62 -6.84
C ILE A 140 4.77 7.80 -5.66
N GLY A 141 4.77 8.40 -4.46
CA GLY A 141 4.34 7.72 -3.25
C GLY A 141 5.37 6.76 -2.66
N GLN A 142 6.65 6.86 -3.09
CA GLN A 142 7.76 6.14 -2.47
C GLN A 142 7.81 6.47 -0.98
N PRO A 143 7.67 5.49 -0.06
CA PRO A 143 7.88 5.74 1.35
C PRO A 143 9.36 5.95 1.67
N PHE A 144 9.61 6.88 2.60
CA PHE A 144 10.92 7.13 3.17
C PHE A 144 10.90 6.81 4.65
N GLY A 145 11.97 6.24 5.14
CA GLY A 145 12.11 5.83 6.52
C GLY A 145 13.45 5.17 6.79
N TYR A 146 13.54 4.53 7.93
CA TYR A 146 14.76 3.88 8.39
C TYR A 146 14.84 2.43 7.89
N THR A 147 16.05 1.98 7.60
CA THR A 147 16.31 0.58 7.29
C THR A 147 16.49 -0.19 8.60
N TRP A 148 15.60 -1.11 8.89
CA TRP A 148 15.70 -2.00 10.04
C TRP A 148 16.78 -3.05 9.82
N ILE A 149 17.65 -3.24 10.84
CA ILE A 149 18.76 -4.20 10.77
C ILE A 149 18.74 -5.24 11.90
N GLY A 150 17.66 -5.30 12.66
CA GLY A 150 17.49 -6.24 13.77
C GLY A 150 17.05 -5.58 15.06
N TYR A 151 17.35 -6.21 16.17
CA TYR A 151 17.06 -5.72 17.51
C TYR A 151 18.37 -5.46 18.24
N TYR A 152 18.38 -4.46 19.12
CA TYR A 152 19.53 -4.27 20.00
C TYR A 152 19.69 -5.50 20.90
N THR A 153 20.92 -6.01 21.01
CA THR A 153 21.26 -7.13 21.91
C THR A 153 21.60 -6.63 23.31
N PRO A 154 21.58 -7.49 24.34
CA PRO A 154 22.04 -7.11 25.67
C PRO A 154 23.46 -6.53 25.68
N GLU A 155 24.38 -7.16 24.95
CA GLU A 155 25.78 -6.75 24.87
C GLU A 155 25.94 -5.38 24.20
N GLU A 156 25.15 -5.10 23.17
CA GLU A 156 25.12 -3.78 22.50
C GLU A 156 24.58 -2.69 23.44
N VAL A 157 23.55 -3.01 24.21
CA VAL A 157 22.98 -2.07 25.19
C VAL A 157 23.99 -1.74 26.30
N ASP A 158 24.75 -2.71 26.77
CA ASP A 158 25.83 -2.50 27.74
C ASP A 158 26.91 -1.55 27.18
N LEU A 159 27.28 -1.72 25.90
CA LEU A 159 28.21 -0.79 25.21
C LEU A 159 27.66 0.63 25.10
N ILE A 160 26.36 0.76 24.77
CA ILE A 160 25.67 2.06 24.67
C ILE A 160 25.67 2.76 26.03
N HIS A 161 25.29 2.06 27.09
CA HIS A 161 25.24 2.63 28.45
C HIS A 161 26.62 2.97 28.99
N ALA A 162 27.63 2.23 28.58
CA ALA A 162 29.03 2.54 28.94
C ALA A 162 29.63 3.68 28.11
N GLY A 163 28.95 4.18 27.09
CA GLY A 163 29.49 5.18 26.16
C GLY A 163 30.73 4.68 25.40
N ALA A 164 30.78 3.38 25.11
CA ALA A 164 31.91 2.75 24.44
C ALA A 164 32.05 3.25 22.97
N ALA A 165 33.28 3.46 22.53
CA ALA A 165 33.55 3.95 21.16
C ALA A 165 33.08 2.99 20.05
N ASN A 166 32.88 1.72 20.35
CA ASN A 166 32.35 0.71 19.44
C ASN A 166 30.86 0.42 19.67
N ALA A 167 30.14 1.26 20.44
CA ALA A 167 28.71 1.13 20.58
C ALA A 167 28.00 1.34 19.22
N PRO A 168 26.92 0.63 18.95
CA PRO A 168 26.13 0.87 17.74
C PRO A 168 25.49 2.25 17.78
N ALA A 169 25.21 2.82 16.59
CA ALA A 169 24.48 4.07 16.46
C ALA A 169 23.08 3.96 17.10
N VAL A 170 22.66 5.02 17.78
CA VAL A 170 21.39 5.09 18.49
C VAL A 170 20.60 6.33 18.10
N PRO A 171 19.26 6.25 18.06
CA PRO A 171 18.42 7.42 17.93
C PRO A 171 18.37 8.23 19.24
N ASN A 172 18.16 9.52 19.13
CA ASN A 172 17.88 10.35 20.30
C ASN A 172 16.43 10.12 20.75
N THR A 173 16.25 9.45 21.87
CA THR A 173 14.93 9.06 22.41
C THR A 173 14.79 9.48 23.88
N ASP A 174 13.56 9.77 24.31
CA ASP A 174 13.24 10.11 25.70
C ASP A 174 13.43 8.94 26.66
N VAL A 175 13.33 7.72 26.15
CA VAL A 175 13.49 6.47 26.91
C VAL A 175 14.77 5.80 26.45
N PRO A 176 15.69 5.44 27.38
CA PRO A 176 16.93 4.77 27.01
C PRO A 176 16.69 3.48 26.22
N ILE A 177 17.54 3.23 25.24
CA ILE A 177 17.51 1.99 24.45
C ILE A 177 17.70 0.78 25.35
N GLN A 178 16.91 -0.24 25.09
CA GLN A 178 16.92 -1.52 25.80
C GLN A 178 17.09 -2.68 24.80
N ALA A 179 17.57 -3.81 25.30
CA ALA A 179 17.65 -5.03 24.50
C ALA A 179 16.25 -5.43 23.97
N GLY A 180 16.19 -5.71 22.70
CA GLY A 180 14.93 -6.00 22.00
C GLY A 180 14.20 -4.81 21.39
N ASP A 181 14.73 -3.60 21.51
CA ASP A 181 14.27 -2.45 20.74
C ASP A 181 14.72 -2.56 19.28
N LEU A 182 13.98 -1.95 18.36
CA LEU A 182 14.32 -1.92 16.93
C LEU A 182 15.62 -1.16 16.70
N LYS A 183 16.50 -1.76 15.90
CA LYS A 183 17.80 -1.20 15.53
C LYS A 183 17.80 -0.80 14.05
N TYR A 184 18.27 0.39 13.76
CA TYR A 184 18.29 0.98 12.44
C TYR A 184 19.70 1.18 11.91
N LYS A 185 19.81 1.19 10.58
CA LYS A 185 21.08 1.41 9.90
C LYS A 185 21.44 2.89 9.92
N ASP A 186 22.63 3.18 10.37
CA ASP A 186 23.30 4.48 10.20
C ASP A 186 23.81 4.54 8.75
N LEU A 187 23.20 5.40 7.93
CA LEU A 187 23.52 5.50 6.50
C LEU A 187 24.69 6.46 6.25
N ASN A 188 24.86 7.48 7.09
CA ASN A 188 25.90 8.49 6.92
C ASN A 188 27.15 8.20 7.77
N GLY A 189 27.08 7.24 8.72
CA GLY A 189 28.20 6.81 9.56
C GLY A 189 28.59 7.79 10.66
N ASP A 190 27.67 8.66 11.11
CA ASP A 190 27.95 9.66 12.13
C ASP A 190 27.72 9.18 13.58
N GLY A 191 27.23 7.94 13.75
CA GLY A 191 26.98 7.31 15.05
C GLY A 191 25.64 7.69 15.69
N VAL A 192 24.80 8.47 15.02
CA VAL A 192 23.50 8.92 15.52
C VAL A 192 22.41 8.63 14.49
N ILE A 193 21.35 7.92 14.86
CA ILE A 193 20.21 7.70 13.99
C ILE A 193 19.29 8.91 14.00
N ASN A 194 19.18 9.58 12.86
CA ASN A 194 18.40 10.80 12.70
C ASN A 194 17.81 10.91 11.28
N ASP A 195 17.25 12.07 10.92
CA ASP A 195 16.61 12.26 9.62
C ASP A 195 17.55 12.08 8.42
N PHE A 196 18.85 12.14 8.60
CA PHE A 196 19.83 11.89 7.54
C PHE A 196 20.01 10.40 7.22
N ASP A 197 19.49 9.50 8.08
CA ASP A 197 19.51 8.05 7.89
C ASP A 197 18.21 7.51 7.27
N LYS A 198 17.28 8.41 6.95
CA LYS A 198 16.07 8.04 6.21
C LYS A 198 16.43 7.84 4.75
N GLY A 199 16.07 6.69 4.21
CA GLY A 199 16.19 6.38 2.79
C GLY A 199 14.85 5.93 2.21
N ALA A 200 14.84 5.64 0.91
CA ALA A 200 13.69 4.99 0.31
C ALA A 200 13.57 3.57 0.83
N ILE A 201 12.44 3.26 1.45
CA ILE A 201 12.12 1.94 1.99
C ILE A 201 10.90 1.36 1.25
N GLY A 202 10.86 0.03 1.10
CA GLY A 202 9.71 -0.62 0.46
C GLY A 202 9.36 -0.08 -0.92
N LYS A 203 8.08 -0.08 -1.23
CA LYS A 203 7.48 0.32 -2.50
C LYS A 203 6.29 1.26 -2.25
N PRO A 204 5.77 1.98 -3.26
CA PRO A 204 4.49 2.69 -3.13
C PRO A 204 3.36 1.78 -2.65
N ASN A 205 2.36 2.37 -2.01
CA ASN A 205 1.21 1.64 -1.47
C ASN A 205 0.18 1.21 -2.54
N LEU A 206 0.32 1.70 -3.76
CA LEU A 206 -0.50 1.27 -4.90
C LEU A 206 0.21 0.15 -5.65
N PRO A 207 -0.45 -0.99 -5.91
CA PRO A 207 0.13 -2.07 -6.69
C PRO A 207 0.45 -1.60 -8.10
N ASN A 208 1.63 -1.94 -8.59
CA ASN A 208 1.99 -1.66 -9.97
C ASN A 208 1.62 -2.81 -10.92
N THR A 209 1.21 -3.95 -10.38
CA THR A 209 0.83 -5.13 -11.13
C THR A 209 -0.51 -5.65 -10.62
N THR A 210 -1.47 -5.79 -11.52
CA THR A 210 -2.77 -6.39 -11.21
C THR A 210 -3.10 -7.47 -12.23
N LEU A 211 -3.83 -8.48 -11.81
CA LEU A 211 -4.31 -9.54 -12.69
C LEU A 211 -5.71 -9.99 -12.32
N GLY A 212 -6.42 -10.47 -13.31
CA GLY A 212 -7.69 -11.15 -13.18
C GLY A 212 -7.73 -12.38 -14.10
N TRP A 213 -8.23 -13.50 -13.61
CA TRP A 213 -8.35 -14.71 -14.39
C TRP A 213 -9.71 -15.36 -14.19
N THR A 214 -10.53 -15.32 -15.23
CA THR A 214 -11.82 -16.00 -15.26
C THR A 214 -11.67 -17.33 -16.00
N ILE A 215 -12.18 -18.40 -15.42
CA ILE A 215 -12.27 -19.73 -16.02
C ILE A 215 -13.72 -20.17 -15.92
N GLY A 216 -14.31 -20.53 -17.04
CA GLY A 216 -15.70 -20.95 -17.09
C GLY A 216 -15.90 -22.19 -17.98
N GLY A 217 -16.98 -22.90 -17.70
CA GLY A 217 -17.40 -24.01 -18.53
C GLY A 217 -18.86 -24.33 -18.33
N SER A 218 -19.48 -24.88 -19.37
CA SER A 218 -20.87 -25.37 -19.29
C SER A 218 -21.05 -26.72 -19.98
N TRP A 219 -21.82 -27.57 -19.35
CA TRP A 219 -22.12 -28.90 -19.85
C TRP A 219 -23.52 -29.33 -19.43
N LYS A 220 -24.37 -29.67 -20.41
CA LYS A 220 -25.73 -30.20 -20.18
C LYS A 220 -26.57 -29.43 -19.16
N GLY A 221 -26.52 -28.09 -19.22
CA GLY A 221 -27.24 -27.22 -18.30
C GLY A 221 -26.49 -26.85 -17.04
N LEU A 222 -25.44 -27.55 -16.65
CA LEU A 222 -24.51 -27.14 -15.58
C LEU A 222 -23.54 -26.10 -16.12
N SER A 223 -23.40 -24.98 -15.42
CA SER A 223 -22.39 -23.96 -15.70
C SER A 223 -21.60 -23.66 -14.45
N VAL A 224 -20.29 -23.53 -14.59
CA VAL A 224 -19.36 -23.17 -13.54
C VAL A 224 -18.48 -22.03 -14.04
N SER A 225 -18.30 -21.00 -13.24
CA SER A 225 -17.36 -19.92 -13.50
C SER A 225 -16.59 -19.57 -12.23
N VAL A 226 -15.31 -19.32 -12.37
CA VAL A 226 -14.40 -19.00 -11.27
C VAL A 226 -13.60 -17.77 -11.66
N LEU A 227 -13.50 -16.80 -10.74
CA LEU A 227 -12.69 -15.61 -10.92
C LEU A 227 -11.58 -15.56 -9.86
N PHE A 228 -10.35 -15.50 -10.32
CA PHE A 228 -9.19 -15.14 -9.52
C PHE A 228 -8.83 -13.68 -9.75
N GLN A 229 -8.46 -12.97 -8.68
CA GLN A 229 -7.94 -11.61 -8.69
C GLN A 229 -6.63 -11.55 -7.93
N GLY A 230 -5.65 -10.81 -8.44
CA GLY A 230 -4.37 -10.64 -7.76
C GLY A 230 -3.81 -9.23 -7.91
N SER A 231 -3.03 -8.84 -6.92
CA SER A 231 -2.26 -7.58 -6.93
C SER A 231 -0.88 -7.85 -6.34
N PHE A 232 0.15 -7.20 -6.92
CA PHE A 232 1.54 -7.47 -6.59
C PHE A 232 2.37 -6.20 -6.60
N ASN A 233 3.53 -6.31 -5.96
CA ASN A 233 4.60 -5.33 -6.03
C ASN A 233 4.20 -3.95 -5.50
N TYR A 234 3.69 -3.93 -4.27
CA TYR A 234 3.41 -2.73 -3.49
C TYR A 234 3.80 -2.96 -2.04
N SER A 235 3.84 -1.90 -1.24
CA SER A 235 4.02 -2.03 0.20
C SER A 235 2.76 -1.66 0.94
N PHE A 236 2.47 -2.43 1.96
CA PHE A 236 1.39 -2.17 2.89
C PHE A 236 1.98 -1.78 4.23
N SER A 237 1.61 -0.62 4.75
CA SER A 237 2.03 -0.20 6.09
C SER A 237 1.11 -0.84 7.14
N VAL A 238 1.74 -1.53 8.09
CA VAL A 238 1.02 -2.14 9.23
C VAL A 238 0.94 -1.20 10.44
N ASN A 239 1.41 0.02 10.30
CA ASN A 239 1.26 1.05 11.31
C ASN A 239 -0.20 1.29 11.63
N GLY A 240 -0.57 1.23 12.89
CA GLY A 240 -1.92 1.47 13.38
C GLY A 240 -2.95 0.38 13.06
N THR A 241 -2.59 -0.71 12.38
CA THR A 241 -3.52 -1.79 11.98
C THR A 241 -3.71 -2.87 13.05
N GLY A 242 -3.66 -2.51 14.32
CA GLY A 242 -3.76 -3.47 15.40
C GLY A 242 -2.46 -4.19 15.72
N ILE A 243 -1.35 -3.77 15.13
CA ILE A 243 -0.03 -4.39 15.30
C ILE A 243 0.81 -3.64 16.34
N GLU A 244 0.65 -2.32 16.47
CA GLU A 244 1.35 -1.58 17.51
C GLU A 244 0.80 -1.95 18.90
N PRO A 245 1.66 -2.41 19.82
CA PRO A 245 1.24 -2.81 21.15
C PRO A 245 0.55 -1.67 21.90
N PHE A 246 -0.44 -2.02 22.74
CA PHE A 246 -1.20 -1.10 23.59
C PHE A 246 -2.04 -0.04 22.86
N LYS A 247 -2.02 -0.02 21.51
CA LYS A 247 -2.93 0.79 20.69
C LYS A 247 -4.14 0.01 20.20
N SER A 248 -4.05 -1.34 20.26
CA SER A 248 -5.07 -2.26 19.78
C SER A 248 -4.94 -3.62 20.45
N GLN A 249 -5.66 -4.61 19.97
CA GLN A 249 -5.63 -5.98 20.50
C GLN A 249 -4.30 -6.67 20.17
N PHE A 250 -3.84 -7.54 21.08
CA PHE A 250 -2.71 -8.40 20.84
C PHE A 250 -3.00 -9.45 19.77
N GLN A 251 -2.06 -9.65 18.88
CA GLN A 251 -2.12 -10.64 17.81
C GLN A 251 -1.15 -11.81 18.06
N PRO A 252 -1.31 -12.95 17.38
CA PRO A 252 -0.40 -14.08 17.50
C PRO A 252 1.07 -13.74 17.26
N LEU A 253 1.36 -12.78 16.38
CA LEU A 253 2.75 -12.34 16.13
C LEU A 253 3.43 -11.77 17.38
N HIS A 254 2.67 -11.16 18.31
CA HIS A 254 3.22 -10.64 19.57
C HIS A 254 3.71 -11.75 20.52
N GLN A 255 3.27 -12.99 20.33
CA GLN A 255 3.81 -14.13 21.08
C GLN A 255 5.27 -14.40 20.70
N LYS A 256 5.68 -14.02 19.49
CA LYS A 256 7.06 -14.13 19.02
C LYS A 256 7.87 -12.83 19.22
N ARG A 257 7.46 -12.04 20.19
CA ARG A 257 8.20 -10.83 20.58
C ARG A 257 9.58 -11.17 21.13
N TRP A 258 10.45 -10.19 21.10
CA TRP A 258 11.75 -10.31 21.74
C TRP A 258 11.58 -10.54 23.26
N THR A 259 12.23 -11.55 23.79
CA THR A 259 12.45 -11.81 25.22
C THR A 259 13.87 -12.32 25.37
N LEU A 260 14.49 -12.08 26.54
CA LEU A 260 15.84 -12.55 26.81
C LEU A 260 15.96 -14.08 26.65
N GLU A 261 14.94 -14.83 27.08
CA GLU A 261 14.89 -16.28 26.95
C GLU A 261 14.93 -16.70 25.47
N ARG A 262 14.08 -16.11 24.60
CA ARG A 262 14.09 -16.40 23.16
C ARG A 262 15.42 -16.06 22.52
N TYR A 263 16.00 -14.92 22.89
CA TYR A 263 17.29 -14.49 22.39
C TYR A 263 18.38 -15.49 22.74
N LEU A 264 18.47 -15.91 24.02
CA LEU A 264 19.47 -16.85 24.48
C LEU A 264 19.29 -18.26 23.89
N ASN A 265 18.05 -18.69 23.65
CA ASN A 265 17.73 -19.96 23.02
C ASN A 265 17.87 -19.95 21.48
N GLY A 266 18.14 -18.79 20.85
CA GLY A 266 18.19 -18.68 19.40
C GLY A 266 16.85 -18.91 18.70
N GLU A 267 15.73 -18.66 19.39
CA GLU A 267 14.39 -18.81 18.84
C GLU A 267 14.05 -17.65 17.88
N ALA A 268 13.13 -17.91 16.95
CA ALA A 268 12.66 -16.88 16.03
C ALA A 268 11.98 -15.72 16.76
N ILE A 269 12.43 -14.49 16.50
CA ILE A 269 11.90 -13.25 17.04
C ILE A 269 11.33 -12.44 15.87
N GLU A 270 10.03 -12.14 15.92
CA GLU A 270 9.32 -11.44 14.84
C GLU A 270 8.79 -10.06 15.27
N PHE A 271 8.93 -9.70 16.55
CA PHE A 271 8.41 -8.46 17.10
C PHE A 271 9.34 -7.90 18.18
N PRO A 272 9.45 -6.57 18.35
CA PRO A 272 10.26 -5.98 19.40
C PRO A 272 9.75 -6.34 20.81
N ARG A 273 10.52 -6.03 21.83
CA ARG A 273 10.10 -6.22 23.21
C ARG A 273 8.81 -5.48 23.52
N LEU A 274 7.96 -6.04 24.36
CA LEU A 274 6.76 -5.40 24.88
C LEU A 274 7.02 -4.81 26.26
N THR A 275 6.59 -3.57 26.47
CA THR A 275 6.70 -2.87 27.74
C THR A 275 5.57 -1.85 27.86
N SER A 276 5.17 -1.51 29.08
CA SER A 276 4.20 -0.45 29.36
C SER A 276 4.75 0.97 29.11
N ASN A 277 6.08 1.10 29.04
CA ASN A 277 6.76 2.33 28.66
C ASN A 277 7.66 2.07 27.44
N PRO A 278 7.09 1.96 26.23
CA PRO A 278 7.87 1.68 25.03
C PRO A 278 8.74 2.87 24.64
N SER A 279 9.96 2.58 24.20
CA SER A 279 10.77 3.58 23.53
C SER A 279 10.07 4.01 22.22
N THR A 280 10.16 5.30 21.88
CA THR A 280 9.64 5.83 20.61
C THR A 280 10.28 5.16 19.39
N VAL A 281 11.48 4.58 19.55
CA VAL A 281 12.17 3.81 18.49
C VAL A 281 11.34 2.63 17.97
N ASN A 282 10.46 2.06 18.82
CA ASN A 282 9.57 0.96 18.46
C ASN A 282 8.22 1.44 17.90
N SER A 283 8.04 2.73 17.65
CA SER A 283 6.81 3.29 17.09
C SER A 283 7.00 3.64 15.62
N ALA A 284 6.13 3.12 14.76
CA ALA A 284 6.10 3.48 13.35
C ALA A 284 5.79 4.97 13.12
N ALA A 285 5.10 5.63 14.05
CA ALA A 285 4.80 7.05 13.93
C ALA A 285 6.05 7.95 14.08
N ALA A 286 6.98 7.57 14.96
CA ALA A 286 8.22 8.30 15.20
C ALA A 286 9.36 7.80 14.29
N TYR A 287 9.49 6.47 14.16
CA TYR A 287 10.56 5.80 13.42
C TYR A 287 9.97 4.85 12.37
N MET A 288 9.31 5.44 11.35
CA MET A 288 8.85 4.66 10.20
C MET A 288 10.03 3.92 9.56
N SER A 289 9.90 2.63 9.38
CA SER A 289 10.95 1.77 8.84
C SER A 289 10.36 0.65 7.98
N ASP A 290 11.22 -0.05 7.28
CA ASP A 290 10.84 -1.24 6.51
C ASP A 290 10.35 -2.40 7.39
N PHE A 291 10.65 -2.40 8.70
CA PHE A 291 10.01 -3.31 9.67
C PHE A 291 8.47 -3.19 9.66
N TRP A 292 7.94 -1.99 9.46
CA TRP A 292 6.51 -1.68 9.45
C TRP A 292 5.87 -1.78 8.08
N LEU A 293 6.64 -2.22 7.06
CA LEU A 293 6.17 -2.40 5.69
C LEU A 293 6.12 -3.88 5.32
N ILE A 294 4.97 -4.32 4.84
CA ILE A 294 4.84 -5.63 4.20
C ILE A 294 5.19 -5.46 2.72
N ASP A 295 6.04 -6.31 2.15
CA ASP A 295 6.14 -6.49 0.70
C ASP A 295 4.89 -7.25 0.25
N ALA A 296 3.92 -6.48 -0.24
CA ALA A 296 2.55 -6.89 -0.33
C ALA A 296 2.24 -7.54 -1.68
N TRP A 297 1.58 -8.68 -1.61
CA TRP A 297 0.96 -9.36 -2.74
C TRP A 297 -0.20 -10.23 -2.28
N TYR A 298 -1.15 -10.47 -3.16
CA TYR A 298 -2.18 -11.49 -2.94
C TYR A 298 -2.72 -12.05 -4.25
N ILE A 299 -3.26 -13.26 -4.16
CA ILE A 299 -4.15 -13.88 -5.14
C ILE A 299 -5.39 -14.34 -4.39
N ARG A 300 -6.57 -13.93 -4.86
CA ARG A 300 -7.84 -14.25 -4.23
C ARG A 300 -8.75 -14.99 -5.20
N LEU A 301 -9.31 -16.10 -4.73
CA LEU A 301 -10.46 -16.72 -5.37
C LEU A 301 -11.68 -15.86 -5.04
N LYS A 302 -11.95 -14.90 -5.95
CA LYS A 302 -12.89 -13.80 -5.74
C LYS A 302 -14.33 -14.24 -5.84
N THR A 303 -14.62 -15.05 -6.87
CA THR A 303 -15.99 -15.50 -7.15
C THR A 303 -15.97 -16.94 -7.63
N ILE A 304 -16.91 -17.72 -7.14
CA ILE A 304 -17.31 -19.01 -7.69
C ILE A 304 -18.80 -18.93 -8.01
N ASP A 305 -19.17 -19.18 -9.24
CA ASP A 305 -20.55 -19.28 -9.69
C ASP A 305 -20.80 -20.69 -10.20
N VAL A 306 -21.80 -21.36 -9.64
CA VAL A 306 -22.28 -22.64 -10.10
C VAL A 306 -23.77 -22.51 -10.35
N SER A 307 -24.22 -22.87 -11.55
CA SER A 307 -25.65 -22.84 -11.86
C SER A 307 -26.06 -24.01 -12.68
N TYR A 308 -27.30 -24.44 -12.48
CA TYR A 308 -27.94 -25.50 -13.26
C TYR A 308 -29.22 -24.99 -13.88
N GLN A 309 -29.26 -25.05 -15.20
CA GLN A 309 -30.43 -24.80 -16.03
C GLN A 309 -31.21 -26.07 -16.18
N VAL A 310 -32.39 -26.14 -15.56
CA VAL A 310 -33.28 -27.33 -15.67
C VAL A 310 -33.79 -27.45 -17.10
N PRO A 311 -33.67 -28.61 -17.74
CA PRO A 311 -34.17 -28.81 -19.09
C PRO A 311 -35.68 -28.53 -19.19
N THR A 312 -36.09 -27.77 -20.20
CA THR A 312 -37.49 -27.37 -20.39
C THR A 312 -38.45 -28.57 -20.53
N LYS A 313 -37.94 -29.72 -21.00
CA LYS A 313 -38.73 -30.98 -21.12
C LYS A 313 -39.27 -31.50 -19.80
N VAL A 314 -38.67 -31.15 -18.66
CA VAL A 314 -39.12 -31.59 -17.32
C VAL A 314 -39.90 -30.52 -16.58
N LEU A 315 -40.06 -29.35 -17.17
CA LEU A 315 -40.81 -28.23 -16.58
C LEU A 315 -42.30 -28.34 -16.91
N PRO A 316 -43.18 -27.92 -16.02
CA PRO A 316 -44.59 -27.78 -16.31
C PRO A 316 -44.81 -26.70 -17.39
N SER A 317 -45.90 -26.79 -18.17
CA SER A 317 -46.16 -25.91 -19.33
C SER A 317 -46.24 -24.40 -19.01
N TRP A 318 -46.51 -24.07 -17.77
CA TRP A 318 -46.58 -22.67 -17.31
C TRP A 318 -45.21 -22.07 -16.93
N LEU A 319 -44.15 -22.88 -16.86
CA LEU A 319 -42.79 -22.44 -16.49
C LEU A 319 -41.87 -22.63 -17.69
N THR A 320 -41.37 -21.53 -18.24
CA THR A 320 -40.51 -21.53 -19.43
C THR A 320 -39.04 -21.70 -19.11
N ASN A 321 -38.61 -21.28 -17.90
CA ASN A 321 -37.24 -21.40 -17.46
C ASN A 321 -37.15 -21.60 -15.93
N LEU A 322 -36.25 -22.50 -15.52
CA LEU A 322 -35.86 -22.72 -14.12
C LEU A 322 -34.34 -22.84 -14.04
N ARG A 323 -33.72 -21.89 -13.36
CA ARG A 323 -32.29 -21.91 -13.06
C ARG A 323 -32.10 -21.89 -11.57
N VAL A 324 -31.30 -22.81 -11.06
CA VAL A 324 -30.79 -22.80 -9.66
C VAL A 324 -29.35 -22.41 -9.68
N TYR A 325 -28.93 -21.54 -8.77
CA TYR A 325 -27.54 -21.09 -8.73
C TYR A 325 -27.01 -20.94 -7.29
N LEU A 326 -25.70 -21.15 -7.16
CA LEU A 326 -24.92 -20.95 -5.97
C LEU A 326 -23.76 -20.01 -6.33
N ASN A 327 -23.63 -18.91 -5.58
CA ASN A 327 -22.52 -18.00 -5.71
C ASN A 327 -21.75 -17.96 -4.39
N ALA A 328 -20.44 -17.99 -4.48
CA ALA A 328 -19.54 -17.82 -3.34
C ALA A 328 -18.51 -16.74 -3.64
N TYR A 329 -18.28 -15.86 -2.66
CA TYR A 329 -17.35 -14.73 -2.79
C TYR A 329 -16.25 -14.80 -1.75
N ASN A 330 -15.05 -14.35 -2.13
CA ASN A 330 -13.85 -14.22 -1.28
C ASN A 330 -13.46 -15.52 -0.56
N MET A 331 -13.52 -16.66 -1.28
CA MET A 331 -13.40 -17.99 -0.67
C MET A 331 -12.01 -18.27 -0.10
N PHE A 332 -10.99 -17.99 -0.87
CA PHE A 332 -9.59 -18.23 -0.49
C PHE A 332 -8.73 -17.04 -0.89
N THR A 333 -7.77 -16.70 -0.06
CA THR A 333 -6.77 -15.66 -0.34
C THR A 333 -5.40 -16.23 0.02
N TRP A 334 -4.49 -16.22 -0.95
CA TRP A 334 -3.06 -16.48 -0.73
C TRP A 334 -2.38 -15.12 -0.69
N THR A 335 -1.59 -14.85 0.34
CA THR A 335 -1.12 -13.49 0.59
C THR A 335 0.11 -13.45 1.49
N SER A 336 0.87 -12.37 1.42
CA SER A 336 1.94 -12.05 2.38
C SER A 336 1.43 -11.55 3.74
N PHE A 337 0.11 -11.41 3.91
CA PHE A 337 -0.53 -10.83 5.11
C PHE A 337 -0.87 -11.85 6.20
N ASP A 338 -0.70 -13.14 5.97
CA ASP A 338 -1.18 -14.21 6.84
C ASP A 338 -0.74 -14.04 8.31
N LYS A 339 0.51 -13.68 8.54
CA LYS A 339 1.03 -13.48 9.91
C LYS A 339 0.44 -12.29 10.64
N TYR A 340 -0.14 -11.33 9.91
CA TYR A 340 -0.74 -10.12 10.47
C TYR A 340 -2.26 -10.21 10.60
N GLN A 341 -2.87 -11.33 10.14
CA GLN A 341 -4.32 -11.55 10.15
C GLN A 341 -5.10 -10.38 9.55
N GLN A 342 -4.54 -9.76 8.52
CA GLN A 342 -5.13 -8.62 7.82
C GLN A 342 -5.63 -9.04 6.43
N ASP A 343 -6.66 -8.36 5.94
CA ASP A 343 -7.12 -8.53 4.57
C ASP A 343 -6.31 -7.60 3.64
N PRO A 344 -5.72 -8.11 2.55
CA PRO A 344 -4.88 -7.32 1.66
C PRO A 344 -5.62 -6.22 0.88
N GLU A 345 -6.94 -6.22 0.87
CA GLU A 345 -7.75 -5.18 0.22
C GLU A 345 -8.21 -4.07 1.18
N ILE A 346 -7.87 -4.14 2.47
CA ILE A 346 -8.16 -3.06 3.41
C ILE A 346 -7.23 -1.87 3.19
N LYS A 347 -7.60 -0.73 3.73
CA LYS A 347 -6.78 0.47 3.67
C LYS A 347 -5.54 0.32 4.56
N SER A 348 -4.35 0.61 4.01
CA SER A 348 -3.12 0.78 4.78
C SER A 348 -3.27 1.89 5.82
N ASN A 349 -2.57 1.80 6.94
CA ASN A 349 -2.64 2.72 8.09
C ASN A 349 -4.01 2.72 8.81
N SER A 350 -4.79 1.66 8.69
CA SER A 350 -5.99 1.48 9.50
C SER A 350 -5.61 1.11 10.94
N ALA A 351 -6.29 1.69 11.91
CA ALA A 351 -6.06 1.41 13.35
C ALA A 351 -6.53 0.02 13.80
N GLY A 352 -6.79 -0.90 12.88
CA GLY A 352 -7.35 -2.22 13.16
C GLY A 352 -8.88 -2.21 13.27
N ASP A 353 -9.51 -1.10 12.93
CA ASP A 353 -10.96 -0.87 12.93
C ASP A 353 -11.61 -1.08 11.55
N ALA A 354 -10.82 -1.39 10.54
CA ALA A 354 -11.32 -1.64 9.19
C ALA A 354 -12.10 -2.96 9.13
N TYR A 355 -13.29 -2.89 8.55
CA TYR A 355 -14.10 -4.06 8.33
C TYR A 355 -13.52 -4.92 7.18
N MET A 356 -13.15 -6.16 7.48
CA MET A 356 -12.54 -7.06 6.51
C MET A 356 -13.57 -7.61 5.53
N ASN A 357 -13.13 -7.94 4.31
CA ASN A 357 -13.96 -8.59 3.31
C ASN A 357 -14.48 -9.95 3.80
N GLN A 358 -15.78 -10.12 3.77
CA GLN A 358 -16.44 -11.33 4.22
C GLN A 358 -16.47 -12.40 3.12
N ARG A 359 -16.54 -13.65 3.56
CA ARG A 359 -16.95 -14.77 2.71
C ARG A 359 -18.46 -14.80 2.66
N VAL A 360 -19.02 -14.81 1.47
CA VAL A 360 -20.46 -14.77 1.26
C VAL A 360 -20.88 -15.95 0.41
N PHE A 361 -21.96 -16.61 0.79
CA PHE A 361 -22.59 -17.67 0.03
C PHE A 361 -24.04 -17.29 -0.26
N ASN A 362 -24.44 -17.35 -1.52
CA ASN A 362 -25.80 -17.09 -1.95
C ASN A 362 -26.33 -18.32 -2.70
N LEU A 363 -27.51 -18.75 -2.33
CA LEU A 363 -28.28 -19.73 -3.08
C LEU A 363 -29.52 -19.03 -3.64
N GLY A 364 -29.79 -19.20 -4.91
CA GLY A 364 -30.93 -18.58 -5.55
C GLY A 364 -31.60 -19.46 -6.59
N VAL A 365 -32.84 -19.10 -6.87
CA VAL A 365 -33.66 -19.73 -7.90
C VAL A 365 -34.23 -18.62 -8.78
N GLN A 366 -34.13 -18.81 -10.09
CA GLN A 366 -34.69 -17.91 -11.10
C GLN A 366 -35.74 -18.66 -11.86
N LEU A 367 -36.97 -18.12 -11.89
CA LEU A 367 -38.11 -18.64 -12.59
C LEU A 367 -38.53 -17.67 -13.69
N THR A 368 -38.91 -18.20 -14.85
CA THR A 368 -39.53 -17.42 -15.94
C THR A 368 -40.79 -18.15 -16.33
N PHE A 369 -41.91 -17.46 -16.32
CA PHE A 369 -43.23 -17.97 -16.62
C PHE A 369 -43.63 -17.71 -18.06
#